data_f50355a49f03eb7c87a1035c5045d593
#
_entry.id   f50355a49f03eb7c87a1035c5045d593
#
_cell.length_a   1.000
_cell.length_b   1.000
_cell.length_c   1.000
_cell.angle_alpha   90.00
_cell.angle_beta   90.00
_cell.angle_gamma   90.00
#
_symmetry.space_group_name_H-M   'P 1'
#
loop_
_entity.id
_entity.type
_entity.pdbx_description
1 polymer ?
#
loop_
_entity_poly.entity_id
_entity_poly.type
_entity_poly.pdbx_seq_one_letter_code
_entity_poly.pdbx_strand_id
1 'polypeptide(L)'
;MNEPNAKKGEALLNDESQDLFDIRRLALLLEVVEQGSITAAADLMMYTPSAVSQQLRKLEQEVGQPLLTRRSRGVVPTEAGQVLAGHARKIIWQMQAARSDLGQIAGLKRGSLTVGTFPTLAGSFLPIVIRTFKKRYPAINLSLRSARFDELVADLQSGATGLCLLWDYPWNPFRDDSIRVTEVFRESTVILVARSHPLADREQVSMAELRNESWIVRAEAHPVVEVLQRSAHDTGFEPKIAFLANDYQEAQAMVSVGMGVAMVPKTAVALQHPDVKVLSLGAAAPLRRVLLAQREDKVYAPAEVAFQSTLLEIARERAGDYL
;
A
#
# COMPACT_ATOMS: atom_id res chain seq x y z
N MET A 1 34.91 -23.82 -30.79
CA MET A 1 34.91 -22.40 -31.20
C MET A 1 33.72 -21.74 -30.53
N ASN A 2 33.88 -21.28 -29.27
CA ASN A 2 32.87 -20.59 -28.53
C ASN A 2 33.53 -19.75 -27.39
N GLU A 3 34.06 -18.59 -27.76
CA GLU A 3 34.48 -17.57 -26.79
C GLU A 3 33.94 -16.24 -27.25
N PRO A 4 32.73 -15.84 -26.80
CA PRO A 4 32.52 -14.43 -26.50
C PRO A 4 31.76 -14.14 -25.21
N ASN A 5 31.40 -15.13 -24.36
CA ASN A 5 30.57 -14.85 -23.18
C ASN A 5 31.33 -14.69 -21.86
N ALA A 6 32.60 -15.05 -21.80
CA ALA A 6 33.44 -14.89 -20.60
C ALA A 6 33.84 -13.41 -20.37
N LYS A 7 34.02 -12.63 -21.44
CA LYS A 7 34.47 -11.22 -21.34
C LYS A 7 33.41 -10.22 -20.84
N LYS A 8 32.11 -10.56 -20.89
CA LYS A 8 31.05 -9.71 -20.35
C LYS A 8 30.89 -9.81 -18.83
N GLY A 9 31.26 -10.92 -18.23
CA GLY A 9 31.22 -11.11 -16.77
C GLY A 9 32.42 -10.48 -16.07
N GLU A 10 33.58 -10.46 -16.72
CA GLU A 10 34.78 -9.83 -16.16
C GLU A 10 34.75 -8.29 -16.21
N ALA A 11 34.04 -7.68 -17.16
CA ALA A 11 33.90 -6.23 -17.27
C ALA A 11 33.00 -5.62 -16.16
N LEU A 12 32.17 -6.43 -15.51
CA LEU A 12 31.34 -6.00 -14.37
C LEU A 12 32.05 -6.10 -13.02
N LEU A 13 33.24 -6.74 -12.97
CA LEU A 13 33.98 -6.97 -11.73
C LEU A 13 35.39 -6.39 -11.74
N ASN A 14 35.92 -5.96 -12.87
CA ASN A 14 37.24 -5.36 -12.99
C ASN A 14 37.12 -3.83 -13.14
N ASP A 15 37.72 -3.12 -12.22
CA ASP A 15 37.93 -1.67 -12.11
C ASP A 15 36.79 -0.80 -11.55
N GLU A 16 35.51 -1.25 -11.54
CA GLU A 16 34.40 -0.53 -10.90
C GLU A 16 34.04 -1.09 -9.50
N SER A 17 34.74 -2.08 -8.99
CA SER A 17 34.46 -2.67 -7.66
C SER A 17 34.76 -1.74 -6.48
N GLN A 18 35.42 -0.59 -6.74
CA GLN A 18 35.58 0.47 -5.73
C GLN A 18 34.35 1.38 -5.60
N ASP A 19 33.42 1.35 -6.58
CA ASP A 19 32.26 2.24 -6.63
C ASP A 19 30.96 1.61 -6.07
N LEU A 20 31.00 0.36 -5.61
CA LEU A 20 29.81 -0.26 -5.00
C LEU A 20 29.74 0.04 -3.51
N PHE A 21 28.64 0.64 -3.09
CA PHE A 21 28.38 0.91 -1.67
C PHE A 21 28.30 -0.37 -0.84
N ASP A 22 28.92 -0.36 0.35
CA ASP A 22 28.75 -1.44 1.32
C ASP A 22 27.32 -1.48 1.83
N ILE A 23 26.65 -2.61 1.62
CA ILE A 23 25.25 -2.80 2.00
C ILE A 23 25.01 -2.62 3.51
N ARG A 24 26.00 -2.91 4.36
CA ARG A 24 25.90 -2.69 5.79
C ARG A 24 25.85 -1.20 6.13
N ARG A 25 26.59 -0.38 5.37
CA ARG A 25 26.57 1.09 5.51
C ARG A 25 25.25 1.67 4.99
N LEU A 26 24.72 1.11 3.91
CA LEU A 26 23.38 1.47 3.41
C LEU A 26 22.30 1.14 4.45
N ALA A 27 22.38 -0.02 5.11
CA ALA A 27 21.45 -0.38 6.17
C ALA A 27 21.54 0.55 7.39
N LEU A 28 22.76 0.94 7.77
CA LEU A 28 22.99 1.92 8.85
C LEU A 28 22.42 3.31 8.49
N LEU A 29 22.62 3.78 7.26
CA LEU A 29 22.03 5.03 6.80
C LEU A 29 20.51 4.99 6.89
N LEU A 30 19.91 3.92 6.38
CA LEU A 30 18.46 3.74 6.39
C LEU A 30 17.91 3.78 7.81
N GLU A 31 18.49 3.02 8.72
CA GLU A 31 18.06 2.97 10.14
C GLU A 31 18.21 4.34 10.83
N VAL A 32 19.32 5.05 10.61
CA VAL A 32 19.52 6.39 11.19
C VAL A 32 18.52 7.40 10.65
N VAL A 33 18.15 7.31 9.36
CA VAL A 33 17.13 8.18 8.77
C VAL A 33 15.74 7.88 9.36
N GLU A 34 15.41 6.61 9.58
CA GLU A 34 14.13 6.19 10.15
C GLU A 34 13.98 6.56 11.63
N GLN A 35 15.05 6.42 12.41
CA GLN A 35 15.04 6.77 13.84
C GLN A 35 15.27 8.26 14.12
N GLY A 36 15.80 9.02 13.16
CA GLY A 36 16.24 10.40 13.39
C GLY A 36 17.36 10.54 14.41
N SER A 37 18.00 9.43 14.82
CA SER A 37 18.98 9.36 15.92
C SER A 37 20.02 8.29 15.67
N ILE A 38 21.30 8.67 15.70
CA ILE A 38 22.43 7.73 15.60
C ILE A 38 22.44 6.77 16.79
N THR A 39 22.13 7.25 17.98
CA THR A 39 22.11 6.41 19.20
C THR A 39 21.00 5.37 19.13
N ALA A 40 19.79 5.77 18.78
CA ALA A 40 18.67 4.84 18.64
C ALA A 40 18.91 3.77 17.55
N ALA A 41 19.46 4.17 16.40
CA ALA A 41 19.83 3.23 15.35
C ALA A 41 20.96 2.28 15.78
N ALA A 42 21.94 2.77 16.53
CA ALA A 42 23.02 1.95 17.05
C ALA A 42 22.50 0.88 18.02
N ASP A 43 21.61 1.26 18.93
CA ASP A 43 21.00 0.33 19.90
C ASP A 43 20.20 -0.77 19.19
N LEU A 44 19.37 -0.41 18.18
CA LEU A 44 18.59 -1.38 17.40
C LEU A 44 19.46 -2.34 16.60
N MET A 45 20.55 -1.86 16.02
CA MET A 45 21.45 -2.67 15.20
C MET A 45 22.57 -3.34 15.99
N MET A 46 22.59 -3.19 17.32
CA MET A 46 23.64 -3.72 18.22
C MET A 46 25.05 -3.22 17.88
N TYR A 47 25.18 -1.95 17.52
CA TYR A 47 26.44 -1.24 17.31
C TYR A 47 26.65 -0.19 18.40
N THR A 48 27.88 0.34 18.49
CA THR A 48 28.14 1.55 19.27
C THR A 48 27.84 2.80 18.43
N PRO A 49 27.36 3.91 19.04
CA PRO A 49 27.12 5.16 18.29
C PRO A 49 28.36 5.70 17.55
N SER A 50 29.56 5.45 18.12
CA SER A 50 30.82 5.81 17.49
C SER A 50 31.10 4.99 16.23
N ALA A 51 30.82 3.67 16.25
CA ALA A 51 30.97 2.78 15.11
C ALA A 51 30.00 3.18 13.97
N VAL A 52 28.72 3.42 14.31
CA VAL A 52 27.72 3.91 13.32
C VAL A 52 28.19 5.22 12.69
N SER A 53 28.62 6.20 13.52
CA SER A 53 29.11 7.49 13.01
C SER A 53 30.35 7.34 12.11
N GLN A 54 31.23 6.39 12.39
CA GLN A 54 32.41 6.12 11.56
C GLN A 54 32.01 5.49 10.22
N GLN A 55 31.09 4.52 10.21
CA GLN A 55 30.62 3.88 9.00
C GLN A 55 29.86 4.87 8.08
N LEU A 56 29.05 5.74 8.66
CA LEU A 56 28.34 6.78 7.90
C LEU A 56 29.30 7.80 7.29
N ARG A 57 30.34 8.22 8.02
CA ARG A 57 31.37 9.10 7.44
C ARG A 57 32.11 8.45 6.24
N LYS A 58 32.38 7.14 6.33
CA LYS A 58 32.96 6.42 5.18
C LYS A 58 32.01 6.42 3.99
N LEU A 59 30.71 6.19 4.22
CA LEU A 59 29.70 6.25 3.17
C LEU A 59 29.60 7.66 2.56
N GLU A 60 29.65 8.72 3.37
CA GLU A 60 29.68 10.11 2.90
C GLU A 60 30.92 10.40 2.04
N GLN A 61 32.08 9.83 2.41
CA GLN A 61 33.29 9.93 1.63
C GLN A 61 33.18 9.22 0.27
N GLU A 62 32.58 8.04 0.23
CA GLU A 62 32.32 7.28 -1.00
C GLU A 62 31.32 8.01 -1.92
N VAL A 63 30.29 8.62 -1.33
CA VAL A 63 29.29 9.41 -2.08
C VAL A 63 29.84 10.79 -2.50
N GLY A 64 30.89 11.28 -1.84
CA GLY A 64 31.49 12.59 -2.10
C GLY A 64 30.69 13.78 -1.56
N GLN A 65 29.66 13.54 -0.74
CA GLN A 65 28.85 14.61 -0.15
C GLN A 65 28.19 14.16 1.17
N PRO A 66 27.81 15.13 2.05
CA PRO A 66 27.12 14.81 3.30
C PRO A 66 25.75 14.16 3.06
N LEU A 67 25.46 13.10 3.80
CA LEU A 67 24.15 12.42 3.77
C LEU A 67 23.25 12.79 4.95
N LEU A 68 23.86 13.26 6.06
CA LEU A 68 23.17 13.62 7.28
C LEU A 68 23.56 15.00 7.76
N THR A 69 22.60 15.75 8.29
CA THR A 69 22.81 17.04 8.96
C THR A 69 22.45 16.90 10.44
N ARG A 70 23.35 17.33 11.32
CA ARG A 70 23.09 17.38 12.77
C ARG A 70 22.15 18.53 13.10
N ARG A 71 21.17 18.25 13.95
CA ARG A 71 20.27 19.23 14.54
C ARG A 71 20.38 19.23 16.06
N SER A 72 19.83 20.23 16.72
CA SER A 72 19.79 20.31 18.18
C SER A 72 19.12 19.08 18.84
N ARG A 73 18.23 18.40 18.11
CA ARG A 73 17.56 17.17 18.53
C ARG A 73 17.70 16.09 17.46
N GLY A 74 18.89 15.44 17.39
CA GLY A 74 19.11 14.31 16.50
C GLY A 74 19.78 14.64 15.16
N VAL A 75 19.48 13.85 14.15
CA VAL A 75 19.99 13.98 12.79
C VAL A 75 18.83 13.95 11.77
N VAL A 76 19.00 14.69 10.70
CA VAL A 76 18.06 14.68 9.57
C VAL A 76 18.83 14.39 8.28
N PRO A 77 18.26 13.66 7.33
CA PRO A 77 18.91 13.42 6.04
C PRO A 77 19.02 14.73 5.23
N THR A 78 20.10 14.86 4.48
CA THR A 78 20.21 15.81 3.37
C THR A 78 19.36 15.32 2.20
N GLU A 79 19.25 16.10 1.12
CA GLU A 79 18.60 15.64 -0.12
C GLU A 79 19.29 14.36 -0.67
N ALA A 80 20.64 14.35 -0.71
CA ALA A 80 21.41 13.18 -1.09
C ALA A 80 21.16 11.98 -0.14
N GLY A 81 21.06 12.25 1.16
CA GLY A 81 20.73 11.25 2.17
C GLY A 81 19.34 10.63 1.97
N GLN A 82 18.34 11.42 1.61
CA GLN A 82 16.98 10.93 1.31
C GLN A 82 16.98 10.06 0.05
N VAL A 83 17.62 10.50 -1.01
CA VAL A 83 17.75 9.76 -2.28
C VAL A 83 18.44 8.42 -2.03
N LEU A 84 19.61 8.44 -1.37
CA LEU A 84 20.36 7.21 -1.11
C LEU A 84 19.64 6.26 -0.15
N ALA A 85 18.97 6.76 0.90
CA ALA A 85 18.16 5.94 1.79
C ALA A 85 16.99 5.28 1.05
N GLY A 86 16.37 5.97 0.08
CA GLY A 86 15.35 5.40 -0.79
C GLY A 86 15.87 4.22 -1.64
N HIS A 87 17.07 4.36 -2.22
CA HIS A 87 17.73 3.26 -2.94
C HIS A 87 18.20 2.14 -2.00
N ALA A 88 18.77 2.49 -0.85
CA ALA A 88 19.22 1.52 0.16
C ALA A 88 18.08 0.60 0.60
N ARG A 89 16.89 1.17 0.86
CA ARG A 89 15.69 0.40 1.20
C ARG A 89 15.35 -0.64 0.13
N LYS A 90 15.36 -0.25 -1.15
CA LYS A 90 15.09 -1.15 -2.28
C LYS A 90 16.11 -2.29 -2.38
N ILE A 91 17.39 -1.98 -2.25
CA ILE A 91 18.49 -2.96 -2.31
C ILE A 91 18.38 -3.98 -1.17
N ILE A 92 18.20 -3.52 0.07
CA ILE A 92 18.06 -4.38 1.26
C ILE A 92 16.86 -5.32 1.12
N TRP A 93 15.73 -4.81 0.64
CA TRP A 93 14.54 -5.62 0.43
C TRP A 93 14.71 -6.64 -0.70
N GLN A 94 15.40 -6.29 -1.78
CA GLN A 94 15.73 -7.27 -2.84
C GLN A 94 16.62 -8.40 -2.32
N MET A 95 17.57 -8.11 -1.45
CA MET A 95 18.37 -9.16 -0.82
C MET A 95 17.56 -10.05 0.12
N GLN A 96 16.62 -9.47 0.88
CA GLN A 96 15.71 -10.23 1.72
C GLN A 96 14.77 -11.11 0.89
N ALA A 97 14.26 -10.59 -0.22
CA ALA A 97 13.45 -11.35 -1.18
C ALA A 97 14.25 -12.53 -1.76
N ALA A 98 15.48 -12.29 -2.23
CA ALA A 98 16.35 -13.35 -2.74
C ALA A 98 16.64 -14.45 -1.70
N ARG A 99 16.89 -14.08 -0.44
CA ARG A 99 17.03 -15.05 0.66
C ARG A 99 15.77 -15.86 0.89
N SER A 100 14.61 -15.22 0.82
CA SER A 100 13.31 -15.89 0.95
C SER A 100 13.09 -16.90 -0.20
N ASP A 101 13.35 -16.47 -1.42
CA ASP A 101 13.18 -17.30 -2.62
C ASP A 101 14.11 -18.52 -2.60
N LEU A 102 15.39 -18.33 -2.23
CA LEU A 102 16.34 -19.42 -2.07
C LEU A 102 15.94 -20.39 -0.93
N GLY A 103 15.40 -19.86 0.17
CA GLY A 103 14.87 -20.67 1.27
C GLY A 103 13.68 -21.54 0.84
N GLN A 104 12.87 -21.08 -0.10
CA GLN A 104 11.75 -21.84 -0.67
C GLN A 104 12.22 -22.94 -1.63
N ILE A 105 13.23 -22.66 -2.47
CA ILE A 105 13.84 -23.64 -3.38
C ILE A 105 14.51 -24.78 -2.59
N ALA A 106 15.13 -24.49 -1.45
CA ALA A 106 15.78 -25.47 -0.59
C ALA A 106 14.81 -26.45 0.11
N GLY A 107 13.53 -26.46 -0.25
CA GLY A 107 12.54 -27.41 0.28
C GLY A 107 12.14 -27.17 1.72
N LEU A 108 12.48 -26.02 2.28
CA LEU A 108 11.96 -25.58 3.56
C LEU A 108 10.45 -25.32 3.37
N LYS A 109 9.60 -26.26 3.78
CA LYS A 109 8.13 -26.25 3.70
C LYS A 109 7.47 -25.07 4.47
N ARG A 110 8.21 -24.07 4.86
CA ARG A 110 7.79 -22.85 5.58
C ARG A 110 8.10 -21.64 4.72
N GLY A 111 7.35 -21.46 3.63
CA GLY A 111 7.37 -20.22 2.87
C GLY A 111 6.87 -19.07 3.74
N SER A 112 7.41 -17.86 3.55
CA SER A 112 6.84 -16.63 4.07
C SER A 112 6.24 -15.83 2.92
N LEU A 113 5.08 -15.23 3.16
CA LEU A 113 4.41 -14.37 2.21
C LEU A 113 4.00 -13.08 2.91
N THR A 114 4.42 -11.94 2.37
CA THR A 114 3.94 -10.63 2.80
C THR A 114 3.02 -10.06 1.73
N VAL A 115 1.78 -9.73 2.13
CA VAL A 115 0.76 -9.15 1.24
C VAL A 115 0.46 -7.72 1.68
N GLY A 116 0.61 -6.78 0.75
CA GLY A 116 0.18 -5.40 0.93
C GLY A 116 -1.33 -5.27 0.71
N THR A 117 -1.99 -4.44 1.51
CA THR A 117 -3.43 -4.19 1.39
C THR A 117 -3.78 -2.78 1.87
N PHE A 118 -4.99 -2.34 1.63
CA PHE A 118 -5.50 -1.08 2.12
C PHE A 118 -6.63 -1.29 3.16
N PRO A 119 -6.89 -0.31 4.04
CA PRO A 119 -7.72 -0.49 5.22
C PRO A 119 -9.11 -1.07 4.95
N THR A 120 -9.82 -0.62 3.91
CA THR A 120 -11.18 -1.12 3.64
C THR A 120 -11.21 -2.61 3.30
N LEU A 121 -10.23 -3.11 2.52
CA LEU A 121 -10.14 -4.55 2.25
C LEU A 121 -9.64 -5.35 3.46
N ALA A 122 -8.72 -4.78 4.24
CA ALA A 122 -8.26 -5.40 5.47
C ALA A 122 -9.40 -5.63 6.48
N GLY A 123 -10.38 -4.70 6.52
CA GLY A 123 -11.55 -4.79 7.41
C GLY A 123 -12.75 -5.54 6.84
N SER A 124 -12.73 -5.98 5.57
CA SER A 124 -13.90 -6.56 4.91
C SER A 124 -13.61 -7.92 4.24
N PHE A 125 -13.11 -7.89 3.03
CA PHE A 125 -12.91 -9.04 2.16
C PHE A 125 -11.72 -9.92 2.58
N LEU A 126 -10.59 -9.30 2.91
CA LEU A 126 -9.33 -10.00 3.14
C LEU A 126 -9.37 -10.99 4.33
N PRO A 127 -10.07 -10.75 5.45
CA PRO A 127 -10.21 -11.73 6.52
C PRO A 127 -10.80 -13.08 6.07
N ILE A 128 -11.70 -13.06 5.07
CA ILE A 128 -12.30 -14.26 4.51
C ILE A 128 -11.25 -15.06 3.73
N VAL A 129 -10.47 -14.35 2.89
CA VAL A 129 -9.37 -14.93 2.11
C VAL A 129 -8.33 -15.56 3.05
N ILE A 130 -7.91 -14.82 4.08
CA ILE A 130 -6.89 -15.27 5.05
C ILE A 130 -7.34 -16.53 5.76
N ARG A 131 -8.58 -16.57 6.22
CA ARG A 131 -9.14 -17.75 6.91
C ARG A 131 -9.08 -19.00 6.01
N THR A 132 -9.48 -18.88 4.75
CA THR A 132 -9.42 -19.97 3.78
C THR A 132 -7.99 -20.36 3.46
N PHE A 133 -7.11 -19.37 3.23
CA PHE A 133 -5.70 -19.60 2.94
C PHE A 133 -4.98 -20.31 4.09
N LYS A 134 -5.13 -19.83 5.33
CA LYS A 134 -4.51 -20.47 6.50
C LYS A 134 -5.01 -21.90 6.74
N LYS A 135 -6.27 -22.19 6.43
CA LYS A 135 -6.82 -23.54 6.51
C LYS A 135 -6.18 -24.47 5.47
N ARG A 136 -5.95 -23.99 4.25
CA ARG A 136 -5.37 -24.79 3.16
C ARG A 136 -3.84 -24.93 3.29
N TYR A 137 -3.18 -23.89 3.78
CA TYR A 137 -1.72 -23.78 3.81
C TYR A 137 -1.20 -23.37 5.20
N PRO A 138 -1.43 -24.20 6.23
CA PRO A 138 -1.11 -23.84 7.63
C PRO A 138 0.39 -23.64 7.90
N ALA A 139 1.25 -24.20 7.04
CA ALA A 139 2.70 -24.09 7.16
C ALA A 139 3.28 -22.79 6.59
N ILE A 140 2.48 -22.01 5.82
CA ILE A 140 2.94 -20.74 5.25
C ILE A 140 2.80 -19.63 6.28
N ASN A 141 3.89 -18.92 6.57
CA ASN A 141 3.87 -17.72 7.40
C ASN A 141 3.36 -16.54 6.59
N LEU A 142 2.12 -16.13 6.83
CA LEU A 142 1.48 -15.00 6.16
C LEU A 142 1.58 -13.75 7.03
N SER A 143 2.20 -12.71 6.49
CA SER A 143 2.25 -11.35 7.03
C SER A 143 1.43 -10.41 6.18
N LEU A 144 0.78 -9.44 6.82
CA LEU A 144 -0.01 -8.42 6.13
C LEU A 144 0.52 -7.04 6.47
N ARG A 145 0.59 -6.17 5.47
CA ARG A 145 0.91 -4.76 5.62
C ARG A 145 -0.25 -3.93 5.08
N SER A 146 -0.95 -3.22 5.96
CA SER A 146 -1.95 -2.23 5.56
C SER A 146 -1.27 -0.88 5.42
N ALA A 147 -1.40 -0.26 4.25
CA ALA A 147 -0.72 0.98 3.91
C ALA A 147 -1.52 1.82 2.92
N ARG A 148 -1.03 3.02 2.61
CA ARG A 148 -1.58 3.93 1.61
C ARG A 148 -1.19 3.47 0.21
N PHE A 149 -1.88 3.98 -0.80
CA PHE A 149 -1.68 3.56 -2.18
C PHE A 149 -0.22 3.67 -2.64
N ASP A 150 0.38 4.84 -2.45
CA ASP A 150 1.76 5.11 -2.88
C ASP A 150 2.78 4.24 -2.14
N GLU A 151 2.54 4.00 -0.84
CA GLU A 151 3.37 3.10 -0.03
C GLU A 151 3.25 1.65 -0.52
N LEU A 152 2.04 1.19 -0.86
CA LEU A 152 1.82 -0.16 -1.40
C LEU A 152 2.53 -0.36 -2.74
N VAL A 153 2.49 0.64 -3.62
CA VAL A 153 3.22 0.61 -4.90
C VAL A 153 4.73 0.56 -4.64
N ALA A 154 5.24 1.42 -3.75
CA ALA A 154 6.66 1.44 -3.39
C ALA A 154 7.11 0.12 -2.73
N ASP A 155 6.30 -0.45 -1.83
CA ASP A 155 6.57 -1.74 -1.18
C ASP A 155 6.62 -2.89 -2.20
N LEU A 156 5.75 -2.87 -3.21
CA LEU A 156 5.74 -3.86 -4.28
C LEU A 156 6.98 -3.73 -5.19
N GLN A 157 7.26 -2.50 -5.65
CA GLN A 157 8.43 -2.22 -6.50
C GLN A 157 9.74 -2.57 -5.82
N SER A 158 9.86 -2.31 -4.52
CA SER A 158 11.04 -2.63 -3.74
C SER A 158 11.14 -4.12 -3.32
N GLY A 159 10.06 -4.89 -3.49
CA GLY A 159 10.00 -6.29 -3.06
C GLY A 159 9.74 -6.49 -1.56
N ALA A 160 9.37 -5.43 -0.82
CA ALA A 160 8.94 -5.55 0.58
C ALA A 160 7.67 -6.37 0.73
N THR A 161 6.82 -6.34 -0.30
CA THR A 161 5.65 -7.20 -0.43
C THR A 161 5.77 -8.03 -1.70
N GLY A 162 5.32 -9.29 -1.65
CA GLY A 162 5.26 -10.16 -2.83
C GLY A 162 4.06 -9.85 -3.72
N LEU A 163 2.95 -9.49 -3.09
CA LEU A 163 1.66 -9.16 -3.68
C LEU A 163 1.09 -7.93 -3.00
N CYS A 164 0.40 -7.07 -3.76
CA CYS A 164 -0.36 -5.96 -3.19
C CYS A 164 -1.79 -5.94 -3.73
N LEU A 165 -2.73 -5.60 -2.87
CA LEU A 165 -4.06 -5.22 -3.29
C LEU A 165 -4.08 -3.71 -3.47
N LEU A 166 -4.44 -3.27 -4.68
CA LEU A 166 -4.56 -1.89 -5.07
C LEU A 166 -5.99 -1.62 -5.51
N TRP A 167 -6.27 -0.37 -5.84
CA TRP A 167 -7.56 0.01 -6.43
C TRP A 167 -7.35 1.10 -7.47
N ASP A 168 -8.29 1.17 -8.41
CA ASP A 168 -8.39 2.31 -9.32
C ASP A 168 -9.85 2.55 -9.72
N TYR A 169 -10.03 3.50 -10.60
CA TYR A 169 -11.31 3.80 -11.21
C TYR A 169 -11.19 3.77 -12.74
N PRO A 170 -12.26 3.46 -13.49
CA PRO A 170 -12.21 3.34 -14.95
C PRO A 170 -11.69 4.60 -15.68
N TRP A 171 -11.92 5.78 -15.11
CA TRP A 171 -11.45 7.05 -15.70
C TRP A 171 -9.99 7.40 -15.33
N ASN A 172 -9.42 6.76 -14.33
CA ASN A 172 -8.02 6.92 -13.92
C ASN A 172 -7.42 5.54 -13.60
N PRO A 173 -7.22 4.69 -14.62
CA PRO A 173 -6.70 3.35 -14.42
C PRO A 173 -5.24 3.40 -13.98
N PHE A 174 -4.89 2.58 -12.98
CA PHE A 174 -3.50 2.41 -12.57
C PHE A 174 -2.67 1.82 -13.72
N ARG A 175 -1.52 2.45 -14.00
CA ARG A 175 -0.57 2.01 -15.03
C ARG A 175 0.84 2.17 -14.49
N ASP A 176 1.61 1.10 -14.55
CA ASP A 176 3.03 1.04 -14.23
C ASP A 176 3.63 -0.13 -15.00
N ASP A 177 4.64 0.12 -15.82
CA ASP A 177 5.24 -0.89 -16.71
C ASP A 177 5.98 -1.99 -15.93
N SER A 178 6.35 -1.74 -14.69
CA SER A 178 6.98 -2.70 -13.79
C SER A 178 6.00 -3.56 -13.00
N ILE A 179 4.67 -3.24 -13.06
CA ILE A 179 3.64 -3.87 -12.24
C ILE A 179 2.52 -4.42 -13.12
N ARG A 180 2.33 -5.72 -13.04
CA ARG A 180 1.17 -6.41 -13.59
C ARG A 180 0.00 -6.29 -12.63
N VAL A 181 -1.18 -5.93 -13.14
CA VAL A 181 -2.42 -5.92 -12.36
C VAL A 181 -3.44 -6.90 -12.91
N THR A 182 -4.14 -7.55 -12.00
CA THR A 182 -5.28 -8.44 -12.29
C THR A 182 -6.49 -7.92 -11.53
N GLU A 183 -7.59 -7.67 -12.23
CA GLU A 183 -8.85 -7.27 -11.58
C GLU A 183 -9.37 -8.43 -10.72
N VAL A 184 -9.61 -8.15 -9.43
CA VAL A 184 -10.12 -9.12 -8.46
C VAL A 184 -11.65 -9.06 -8.44
N PHE A 185 -12.21 -7.86 -8.24
CA PHE A 185 -13.65 -7.57 -8.35
C PHE A 185 -13.88 -6.07 -8.51
N ARG A 186 -15.12 -5.70 -8.78
CA ARG A 186 -15.60 -4.31 -8.74
C ARG A 186 -16.54 -4.11 -7.58
N GLU A 187 -16.52 -2.93 -7.00
CA GLU A 187 -17.45 -2.55 -5.96
C GLU A 187 -18.12 -1.21 -6.26
N SER A 188 -19.37 -1.11 -5.85
CA SER A 188 -20.14 0.12 -5.94
C SER A 188 -19.71 1.12 -4.89
N THR A 189 -19.88 2.39 -5.21
CA THR A 189 -19.88 3.48 -4.25
C THR A 189 -21.28 3.70 -3.71
N VAL A 190 -21.41 3.91 -2.40
CA VAL A 190 -22.68 4.10 -1.68
C VAL A 190 -22.67 5.42 -0.91
N ILE A 191 -23.86 5.87 -0.55
CA ILE A 191 -24.07 7.06 0.27
C ILE A 191 -24.41 6.64 1.69
N LEU A 192 -23.76 7.30 2.65
CA LEU A 192 -24.08 7.16 4.07
C LEU A 192 -24.87 8.39 4.54
N VAL A 193 -25.96 8.13 5.26
CA VAL A 193 -26.78 9.16 5.91
C VAL A 193 -27.06 8.77 7.36
N ALA A 194 -27.32 9.72 8.22
CA ALA A 194 -27.77 9.45 9.57
C ALA A 194 -29.10 8.68 9.55
N ARG A 195 -29.35 7.84 10.54
CA ARG A 195 -30.65 7.16 10.69
C ARG A 195 -31.83 8.13 10.78
N SER A 196 -31.60 9.34 11.30
CA SER A 196 -32.59 10.41 11.41
C SER A 196 -32.73 11.28 10.15
N HIS A 197 -31.94 11.00 9.10
CA HIS A 197 -31.95 11.79 7.87
C HIS A 197 -33.29 11.61 7.10
N PRO A 198 -33.84 12.65 6.46
CA PRO A 198 -35.09 12.55 5.70
C PRO A 198 -35.09 11.46 4.60
N LEU A 199 -33.93 11.11 4.07
CA LEU A 199 -33.79 10.07 3.05
C LEU A 199 -33.48 8.67 3.64
N ALA A 200 -33.39 8.50 4.97
CA ALA A 200 -32.91 7.27 5.60
C ALA A 200 -33.76 6.03 5.31
N ASP A 201 -35.04 6.20 5.02
CA ASP A 201 -35.97 5.09 4.71
C ASP A 201 -35.97 4.69 3.24
N ARG A 202 -35.14 5.36 2.42
CA ARG A 202 -35.00 5.02 0.99
C ARG A 202 -33.91 3.99 0.78
N GLU A 203 -34.06 3.17 -0.25
CA GLU A 203 -33.03 2.23 -0.69
C GLU A 203 -32.03 2.88 -1.66
N GLN A 204 -32.51 3.88 -2.40
CA GLN A 204 -31.73 4.55 -3.45
C GLN A 204 -31.90 6.07 -3.38
N VAL A 205 -30.83 6.79 -3.75
CA VAL A 205 -30.78 8.24 -3.85
C VAL A 205 -30.00 8.65 -5.09
N SER A 206 -30.32 9.79 -5.66
CA SER A 206 -29.52 10.42 -6.72
C SER A 206 -28.61 11.51 -6.15
N MET A 207 -27.52 11.80 -6.84
CA MET A 207 -26.62 12.92 -6.48
C MET A 207 -27.33 14.27 -6.49
N ALA A 208 -28.31 14.47 -7.37
CA ALA A 208 -29.09 15.69 -7.42
C ALA A 208 -29.90 15.96 -6.13
N GLU A 209 -30.39 14.94 -5.46
CA GLU A 209 -31.12 15.04 -4.20
C GLU A 209 -30.20 15.43 -3.02
N LEU A 210 -28.87 15.19 -3.17
CA LEU A 210 -27.87 15.46 -2.14
C LEU A 210 -27.15 16.80 -2.35
N ARG A 211 -27.60 17.65 -3.29
CA ARG A 211 -26.93 18.90 -3.68
C ARG A 211 -26.79 19.92 -2.56
N ASN A 212 -27.71 19.92 -1.61
CA ASN A 212 -27.72 20.85 -0.48
C ASN A 212 -27.10 20.27 0.79
N GLU A 213 -26.65 19.03 0.75
CA GLU A 213 -26.05 18.36 1.89
C GLU A 213 -24.62 18.82 2.14
N SER A 214 -24.23 18.79 3.39
CA SER A 214 -22.83 18.88 3.80
C SER A 214 -22.16 17.51 3.63
N TRP A 215 -20.90 17.52 3.21
CA TRP A 215 -20.18 16.29 2.88
C TRP A 215 -19.07 15.98 3.87
N ILE A 216 -18.96 14.73 4.24
CA ILE A 216 -17.88 14.15 5.01
C ILE A 216 -17.03 13.33 4.06
N VAL A 217 -15.76 13.68 3.94
CA VAL A 217 -14.83 12.99 3.01
C VAL A 217 -13.58 12.54 3.74
N ARG A 218 -12.89 11.57 3.20
CA ARG A 218 -11.61 11.16 3.72
C ARG A 218 -10.53 12.22 3.43
N ALA A 219 -9.79 12.63 4.49
CA ALA A 219 -8.90 13.80 4.49
C ALA A 219 -7.62 13.68 3.68
N GLU A 220 -7.29 12.57 3.11
CA GLU A 220 -6.05 12.43 2.36
C GLU A 220 -6.31 12.56 0.87
N ALA A 221 -5.26 12.81 0.08
CA ALA A 221 -5.27 12.82 -1.40
C ALA A 221 -5.82 11.49 -1.97
N HIS A 222 -6.93 11.05 -1.39
CA HIS A 222 -7.60 9.81 -1.74
C HIS A 222 -8.53 10.09 -2.91
N PRO A 223 -8.53 9.26 -3.95
CA PRO A 223 -9.38 9.42 -5.13
C PRO A 223 -10.88 9.60 -4.83
N VAL A 224 -11.35 9.25 -3.62
CA VAL A 224 -12.76 9.42 -3.22
C VAL A 224 -13.21 10.89 -3.27
N VAL A 225 -12.32 11.84 -3.04
CA VAL A 225 -12.64 13.27 -3.18
C VAL A 225 -12.91 13.60 -4.65
N GLU A 226 -12.07 13.11 -5.56
CA GLU A 226 -12.28 13.25 -6.99
C GLU A 226 -13.56 12.53 -7.46
N VAL A 227 -13.85 11.34 -6.91
CA VAL A 227 -15.10 10.61 -7.21
C VAL A 227 -16.31 11.46 -6.84
N LEU A 228 -16.31 12.06 -5.63
CA LEU A 228 -17.39 12.95 -5.19
C LEU A 228 -17.50 14.18 -6.08
N GLN A 229 -16.39 14.85 -6.36
CA GLN A 229 -16.36 16.06 -7.19
C GLN A 229 -16.90 15.77 -8.61
N ARG A 230 -16.49 14.69 -9.25
CA ARG A 230 -17.01 14.26 -10.55
C ARG A 230 -18.51 14.00 -10.52
N SER A 231 -18.96 13.19 -9.54
CA SER A 231 -20.38 12.85 -9.41
C SER A 231 -21.25 14.08 -9.11
N ALA A 232 -20.74 15.04 -8.35
CA ALA A 232 -21.40 16.31 -8.06
C ALA A 232 -21.43 17.22 -9.30
N HIS A 233 -20.30 17.35 -10.00
CA HIS A 233 -20.18 18.16 -11.21
C HIS A 233 -21.13 17.69 -12.32
N ASP A 234 -21.23 16.36 -12.51
CA ASP A 234 -22.14 15.74 -13.51
C ASP A 234 -23.62 16.07 -13.23
N THR A 235 -23.94 16.44 -11.98
CA THR A 235 -25.28 16.86 -11.56
C THR A 235 -25.40 18.34 -11.26
N GLY A 236 -24.38 19.13 -11.60
CA GLY A 236 -24.39 20.58 -11.62
C GLY A 236 -24.31 21.23 -10.23
N PHE A 237 -23.51 20.68 -9.31
CA PHE A 237 -23.22 21.32 -8.03
C PHE A 237 -21.79 21.07 -7.53
N GLU A 238 -21.34 21.91 -6.60
CA GLU A 238 -20.08 21.78 -5.86
C GLU A 238 -20.35 21.24 -4.45
N PRO A 239 -19.68 20.14 -4.02
CA PRO A 239 -19.91 19.58 -2.70
C PRO A 239 -19.32 20.45 -1.60
N LYS A 240 -20.13 20.81 -0.60
CA LYS A 240 -19.69 21.56 0.57
C LYS A 240 -19.10 20.60 1.60
N ILE A 241 -17.76 20.60 1.73
CA ILE A 241 -17.07 19.74 2.69
C ILE A 241 -17.21 20.32 4.11
N ALA A 242 -17.82 19.54 5.00
CA ALA A 242 -18.00 19.88 6.41
C ALA A 242 -16.98 19.21 7.33
N PHE A 243 -16.46 18.03 6.94
CA PHE A 243 -15.49 17.30 7.75
C PHE A 243 -14.54 16.48 6.89
N LEU A 244 -13.27 16.47 7.29
CA LEU A 244 -12.21 15.67 6.71
C LEU A 244 -11.85 14.55 7.68
N ALA A 245 -12.27 13.32 7.39
CA ALA A 245 -12.05 12.15 8.23
C ALA A 245 -10.72 11.45 7.87
N ASN A 246 -10.03 10.89 8.85
CA ASN A 246 -8.81 10.11 8.61
C ASN A 246 -9.15 8.71 8.06
N ASP A 247 -10.30 8.16 8.44
CA ASP A 247 -10.79 6.87 7.97
C ASP A 247 -12.33 6.84 7.85
N TYR A 248 -12.86 5.71 7.39
CA TYR A 248 -14.30 5.56 7.20
C TYR A 248 -15.07 5.29 8.50
N GLN A 249 -14.43 4.90 9.59
CA GLN A 249 -15.09 4.76 10.89
C GLN A 249 -15.36 6.16 11.50
N GLU A 250 -14.36 7.05 11.41
CA GLU A 250 -14.56 8.47 11.72
C GLU A 250 -15.66 9.09 10.86
N ALA A 251 -15.65 8.84 9.55
CA ALA A 251 -16.69 9.33 8.65
C ALA A 251 -18.08 8.84 9.08
N GLN A 252 -18.24 7.56 9.38
CA GLN A 252 -19.50 7.00 9.86
C GLN A 252 -19.95 7.62 11.20
N ALA A 253 -19.02 7.86 12.13
CA ALA A 253 -19.33 8.50 13.40
C ALA A 253 -19.86 9.93 13.21
N MET A 254 -19.27 10.71 12.30
CA MET A 254 -19.75 12.07 12.02
C MET A 254 -21.08 12.05 11.25
N VAL A 255 -21.29 11.10 10.34
CA VAL A 255 -22.58 10.89 9.68
C VAL A 255 -23.65 10.54 10.70
N SER A 256 -23.37 9.69 11.69
CA SER A 256 -24.37 9.21 12.67
C SER A 256 -25.00 10.33 13.52
N VAL A 257 -24.26 11.42 13.74
CA VAL A 257 -24.72 12.61 14.47
C VAL A 257 -25.31 13.70 13.56
N GLY A 258 -25.47 13.42 12.26
CA GLY A 258 -26.09 14.34 11.30
C GLY A 258 -25.19 15.51 10.86
N MET A 259 -23.87 15.38 10.99
CA MET A 259 -22.95 16.45 10.55
C MET A 259 -22.91 16.60 9.02
N GLY A 260 -23.32 15.56 8.29
CA GLY A 260 -23.39 15.53 6.84
C GLY A 260 -23.59 14.12 6.32
N VAL A 261 -23.48 13.99 5.01
CA VAL A 261 -23.53 12.71 4.29
C VAL A 261 -22.14 12.31 3.81
N ALA A 262 -21.89 11.03 3.53
CA ALA A 262 -20.60 10.58 3.03
C ALA A 262 -20.76 9.68 1.81
N MET A 263 -19.84 9.80 0.85
CA MET A 263 -19.68 8.88 -0.28
C MET A 263 -18.52 7.93 0.02
N VAL A 264 -18.81 6.62 0.03
CA VAL A 264 -17.82 5.61 0.43
C VAL A 264 -17.91 4.38 -0.47
N PRO A 265 -16.81 3.61 -0.64
CA PRO A 265 -16.89 2.31 -1.30
C PRO A 265 -17.67 1.31 -0.43
N LYS A 266 -18.36 0.38 -1.05
CA LYS A 266 -19.24 -0.59 -0.37
C LYS A 266 -18.48 -1.42 0.70
N THR A 267 -17.21 -1.75 0.46
CA THR A 267 -16.37 -2.45 1.47
C THR A 267 -16.12 -1.64 2.75
N ALA A 268 -16.27 -0.31 2.72
CA ALA A 268 -16.09 0.53 3.90
C ALA A 268 -17.21 0.38 4.93
N VAL A 269 -18.35 -0.23 4.54
CA VAL A 269 -19.51 -0.46 5.41
C VAL A 269 -19.64 -1.90 5.88
N ALA A 270 -18.61 -2.72 5.72
CA ALA A 270 -18.58 -4.08 6.28
C ALA A 270 -18.76 -4.08 7.82
N LEU A 271 -18.32 -3.03 8.48
CA LEU A 271 -18.62 -2.69 9.88
C LEU A 271 -19.40 -1.39 9.89
N GLN A 272 -20.73 -1.50 9.80
CA GLN A 272 -21.63 -0.37 9.73
C GLN A 272 -21.96 0.16 11.14
N HIS A 273 -21.88 1.50 11.31
CA HIS A 273 -22.35 2.14 12.52
C HIS A 273 -23.88 1.98 12.66
N PRO A 274 -24.44 1.64 13.86
CA PRO A 274 -25.85 1.34 14.04
C PRO A 274 -26.80 2.51 13.67
N ASP A 275 -26.34 3.76 13.83
CA ASP A 275 -27.12 4.97 13.52
C ASP A 275 -26.83 5.54 12.12
N VAL A 276 -26.24 4.76 11.25
CA VAL A 276 -25.98 5.12 9.85
C VAL A 276 -26.83 4.22 8.94
N LYS A 277 -27.37 4.79 7.89
CA LYS A 277 -28.04 4.11 6.79
C LYS A 277 -27.21 4.20 5.53
N VAL A 278 -27.25 3.11 4.74
CA VAL A 278 -26.53 2.98 3.47
C VAL A 278 -27.53 3.06 2.35
N LEU A 279 -27.35 4.01 1.44
CA LEU A 279 -28.21 4.22 0.28
C LEU A 279 -27.44 3.93 -1.01
N SER A 280 -28.07 3.29 -1.96
CA SER A 280 -27.47 3.04 -3.28
C SER A 280 -27.58 4.28 -4.17
N LEU A 281 -26.59 4.48 -5.04
CA LEU A 281 -26.69 5.43 -6.16
C LEU A 281 -27.25 4.76 -7.43
N GLY A 282 -27.63 3.49 -7.37
CA GLY A 282 -28.14 2.72 -8.50
C GLY A 282 -27.12 2.60 -9.63
N ALA A 283 -27.59 2.72 -10.87
CA ALA A 283 -26.74 2.63 -12.06
C ALA A 283 -25.73 3.78 -12.20
N ALA A 284 -25.93 4.89 -11.49
CA ALA A 284 -25.03 6.03 -11.47
C ALA A 284 -23.87 5.89 -10.44
N ALA A 285 -23.85 4.78 -9.68
CA ALA A 285 -22.81 4.55 -8.69
C ALA A 285 -21.43 4.44 -9.35
N PRO A 286 -20.44 5.26 -8.95
CA PRO A 286 -19.08 5.07 -9.39
C PRO A 286 -18.57 3.69 -8.97
N LEU A 287 -17.96 2.97 -9.90
CA LEU A 287 -17.39 1.63 -9.65
C LEU A 287 -15.89 1.74 -9.40
N ARG A 288 -15.45 1.26 -8.25
CA ARG A 288 -14.04 1.07 -7.93
C ARG A 288 -13.61 -0.33 -8.35
N ARG A 289 -12.49 -0.47 -9.05
CA ARG A 289 -11.87 -1.77 -9.31
C ARG A 289 -10.91 -2.09 -8.19
N VAL A 290 -11.00 -3.29 -7.66
CA VAL A 290 -10.01 -3.86 -6.74
C VAL A 290 -9.06 -4.73 -7.56
N LEU A 291 -7.76 -4.47 -7.42
CA LEU A 291 -6.71 -5.04 -8.24
C LEU A 291 -5.75 -5.85 -7.37
N LEU A 292 -5.33 -7.01 -7.86
CA LEU A 292 -4.13 -7.70 -7.39
C LEU A 292 -2.96 -7.21 -8.23
N ALA A 293 -1.97 -6.61 -7.59
CA ALA A 293 -0.76 -6.09 -8.19
C ALA A 293 0.46 -6.97 -7.86
N GLN A 294 1.29 -7.21 -8.86
CA GLN A 294 2.48 -8.07 -8.81
C GLN A 294 3.57 -7.46 -9.69
N ARG A 295 4.84 -7.67 -9.35
CA ARG A 295 5.93 -7.21 -10.23
C ARG A 295 5.94 -8.03 -11.53
N GLU A 296 6.13 -7.35 -12.66
CA GLU A 296 6.13 -7.98 -13.99
C GLU A 296 7.35 -8.89 -14.20
N ASP A 297 8.52 -8.51 -13.67
CA ASP A 297 9.82 -9.14 -13.87
C ASP A 297 10.11 -10.33 -12.94
N LYS A 298 9.12 -10.73 -12.11
CA LYS A 298 9.33 -11.72 -11.04
C LYS A 298 8.78 -13.10 -11.39
N VAL A 299 9.54 -14.14 -11.07
CA VAL A 299 9.03 -15.50 -10.96
C VAL A 299 8.33 -15.64 -9.60
N TYR A 300 7.03 -15.94 -9.61
CA TYR A 300 6.24 -16.01 -8.39
C TYR A 300 6.54 -17.25 -7.57
N ALA A 301 6.68 -17.04 -6.28
CA ALA A 301 6.86 -18.13 -5.34
C ALA A 301 5.57 -18.97 -5.21
N PRO A 302 5.67 -20.29 -4.89
CA PRO A 302 4.49 -21.13 -4.70
C PRO A 302 3.45 -20.57 -3.72
N ALA A 303 3.90 -19.91 -2.64
CA ALA A 303 3.02 -19.26 -1.66
C ALA A 303 2.24 -18.09 -2.26
N GLU A 304 2.86 -17.30 -3.15
CA GLU A 304 2.20 -16.19 -3.86
C GLU A 304 1.14 -16.72 -4.83
N VAL A 305 1.47 -17.76 -5.60
CA VAL A 305 0.53 -18.40 -6.52
C VAL A 305 -0.66 -18.99 -5.76
N ALA A 306 -0.41 -19.66 -4.63
CA ALA A 306 -1.45 -20.23 -3.79
C ALA A 306 -2.38 -19.16 -3.20
N PHE A 307 -1.80 -18.03 -2.76
CA PHE A 307 -2.58 -16.91 -2.23
C PHE A 307 -3.42 -16.24 -3.33
N GLN A 308 -2.82 -15.97 -4.49
CA GLN A 308 -3.52 -15.42 -5.66
C GLN A 308 -4.70 -16.30 -6.06
N SER A 309 -4.49 -17.63 -6.17
CA SER A 309 -5.54 -18.57 -6.53
C SER A 309 -6.70 -18.55 -5.51
N THR A 310 -6.37 -18.55 -4.21
CA THR A 310 -7.36 -18.47 -3.13
C THR A 310 -8.13 -17.14 -3.16
N LEU A 311 -7.42 -16.02 -3.38
CA LEU A 311 -8.00 -14.69 -3.48
C LEU A 311 -9.02 -14.61 -4.63
N LEU A 312 -8.62 -15.05 -5.82
CA LEU A 312 -9.47 -14.98 -7.02
C LEU A 312 -10.66 -15.95 -6.96
N GLU A 313 -10.50 -17.11 -6.33
CA GLU A 313 -11.60 -18.06 -6.07
C GLU A 313 -12.68 -17.40 -5.21
N ILE A 314 -12.30 -16.86 -4.04
CA ILE A 314 -13.23 -16.21 -3.12
C ILE A 314 -13.86 -14.95 -3.74
N ALA A 315 -13.08 -14.19 -4.54
CA ALA A 315 -13.59 -13.03 -5.23
C ALA A 315 -14.72 -13.41 -6.21
N ARG A 316 -14.58 -14.51 -6.96
CA ARG A 316 -15.63 -14.99 -7.87
C ARG A 316 -16.89 -15.42 -7.13
N GLU A 317 -16.73 -16.10 -6.00
CA GLU A 317 -17.87 -16.55 -5.18
C GLU A 317 -18.67 -15.39 -4.58
N ARG A 318 -18.00 -14.25 -4.32
CA ARG A 318 -18.55 -13.09 -3.63
C ARG A 318 -18.68 -11.83 -4.47
N ALA A 319 -18.47 -11.91 -5.78
CA ALA A 319 -18.54 -10.73 -6.66
C ALA A 319 -19.86 -9.96 -6.53
N GLY A 320 -20.98 -10.64 -6.33
CA GLY A 320 -22.30 -10.04 -6.13
C GLY A 320 -22.48 -9.27 -4.82
N ASP A 321 -21.68 -9.56 -3.80
CA ASP A 321 -21.79 -8.91 -2.48
C ASP A 321 -21.34 -7.43 -2.54
N TYR A 322 -20.57 -7.05 -3.58
CA TYR A 322 -19.89 -5.74 -3.70
C TYR A 322 -20.46 -4.82 -4.78
N LEU A 323 -21.36 -5.31 -5.62
CA LEU A 323 -22.04 -4.53 -6.66
C LEU A 323 -23.33 -3.84 -6.17
#